data_eaa2d8feb25b31e0961ebdc5e20211e8
#
_entry.id   eaa2d8feb25b31e0961ebdc5e20211e8
#
_cell.length_a   1.000
_cell.length_b   1.000
_cell.length_c   1.000
_cell.angle_alpha   90.00
_cell.angle_beta   90.00
_cell.angle_gamma   90.00
#
_symmetry.space_group_name_H-M   'P 1'
#
loop_
_entity.id
_entity.type
_entity.pdbx_description
1 polymer ?
#
loop_
_entity_poly.entity_id
_entity_poly.type
_entity_poly.pdbx_seq_one_letter_code
_entity_poly.pdbx_strand_id
1 'polypeptide(L)'
;MPSIATRPVIKALRWTAAAAGAVCLACGGSPQGLTTPSSLTGGAPAAIPSTPAAAPVLPTEIFAGAGDIANCATGHPEATAKLLDSIGGTVFALGDNAYPSGSAEDYRNCYDTTWGRHKSRTRPVAGNHEYDSAAAAPYYEYFGGAAGPAGLGFYSYDLGNWHIVALNSNIAAGGSSPQAQWLRDDLRGHPAQCTLAYWHFPLFSSSTHGNIATMGEVWRILSDNGADVVLAGHDHVYERFAPQDAAGAADPARGIREFVVGTGGAPPYPFVNVKANSEVRLSTNGVLRLALKAGGYDWTFIPTAGAGDSGSAACH
;
A
#
# COMPACT_ATOMS: atom_id res chain seq x y z
N MET A 1 -36.24 -29.92 -27.97
CA MET A 1 -35.72 -29.04 -29.04
C MET A 1 -35.04 -27.85 -28.34
N PRO A 2 -33.73 -27.72 -28.41
CA PRO A 2 -33.02 -26.61 -27.74
C PRO A 2 -32.92 -25.43 -28.70
N SER A 3 -33.19 -24.23 -28.14
CA SER A 3 -33.08 -22.94 -28.81
C SER A 3 -31.62 -22.46 -28.78
N ILE A 4 -31.13 -22.06 -29.94
CA ILE A 4 -29.78 -21.57 -30.20
C ILE A 4 -29.74 -20.07 -29.88
N ALA A 5 -28.98 -19.66 -28.88
CA ALA A 5 -28.73 -18.24 -28.57
C ALA A 5 -27.47 -17.78 -29.33
N THR A 6 -27.62 -16.75 -30.14
CA THR A 6 -26.61 -16.11 -30.97
C THR A 6 -25.70 -15.20 -30.12
N ARG A 7 -24.36 -15.34 -30.28
CA ARG A 7 -23.32 -14.49 -29.69
C ARG A 7 -23.18 -13.16 -30.45
N PRO A 8 -22.96 -12.03 -29.76
CA PRO A 8 -22.59 -10.79 -30.44
C PRO A 8 -21.07 -10.77 -30.76
N VAL A 9 -20.78 -10.38 -31.99
CA VAL A 9 -19.41 -10.16 -32.51
C VAL A 9 -18.91 -8.80 -32.06
N ILE A 10 -17.80 -8.78 -31.30
CA ILE A 10 -17.09 -7.53 -30.91
C ILE A 10 -16.15 -7.14 -32.05
N LYS A 11 -16.40 -5.99 -32.69
CA LYS A 11 -15.52 -5.39 -33.69
C LYS A 11 -14.30 -4.75 -32.99
N ALA A 12 -13.11 -5.21 -33.35
CA ALA A 12 -11.84 -4.60 -32.94
C ALA A 12 -11.62 -3.29 -33.71
N LEU A 13 -11.41 -2.21 -32.96
CA LEU A 13 -11.03 -0.90 -33.48
C LEU A 13 -9.50 -0.84 -33.61
N ARG A 14 -9.00 -0.74 -34.85
CA ARG A 14 -7.56 -0.57 -35.13
C ARG A 14 -7.23 0.93 -35.11
N TRP A 15 -6.26 1.31 -34.27
CA TRP A 15 -5.65 2.64 -34.30
C TRP A 15 -4.39 2.57 -35.18
N THR A 16 -4.34 3.41 -36.22
CA THR A 16 -3.17 3.63 -37.09
C THR A 16 -2.38 4.82 -36.55
N ALA A 17 -1.12 4.61 -36.23
CA ALA A 17 -0.18 5.66 -35.88
C ALA A 17 0.38 6.29 -37.16
N ALA A 18 0.26 7.61 -37.29
CA ALA A 18 0.90 8.39 -38.35
C ALA A 18 2.25 8.92 -37.86
N ALA A 19 3.34 8.53 -38.52
CA ALA A 19 4.67 9.08 -38.30
C ALA A 19 4.87 10.30 -39.20
N ALA A 20 5.18 11.46 -38.61
CA ALA A 20 5.63 12.64 -39.35
C ALA A 20 7.17 12.75 -39.26
N GLY A 21 7.81 12.58 -40.37
CA GLY A 21 9.28 12.81 -40.55
C GLY A 21 9.53 14.28 -40.84
N ALA A 22 10.48 14.90 -40.16
CA ALA A 22 11.05 16.20 -40.52
C ALA A 22 12.45 16.04 -41.08
N VAL A 23 12.61 16.47 -42.31
CA VAL A 23 13.88 16.55 -43.01
C VAL A 23 14.48 17.94 -42.77
N CYS A 24 15.74 18.02 -42.25
CA CYS A 24 16.51 19.24 -42.22
C CYS A 24 17.61 19.16 -43.27
N LEU A 25 17.58 20.10 -44.27
CA LEU A 25 18.60 20.33 -45.26
C LEU A 25 19.80 21.05 -44.65
N ALA A 26 20.97 20.57 -44.99
CA ALA A 26 22.25 21.24 -44.78
C ALA A 26 22.49 22.33 -45.81
N CYS A 27 23.03 23.48 -45.38
CA CYS A 27 23.74 24.41 -46.26
C CYS A 27 25.09 24.76 -45.65
N GLY A 28 26.14 24.40 -46.36
CA GLY A 28 27.52 24.73 -46.01
C GLY A 28 27.94 26.12 -46.47
N GLY A 29 29.01 26.61 -45.89
CA GLY A 29 29.69 27.85 -46.27
C GLY A 29 30.85 28.18 -45.36
N SER A 30 32.07 27.87 -45.77
CA SER A 30 33.33 28.52 -45.38
C SER A 30 33.90 29.22 -46.60
N PRO A 31 34.88 30.13 -46.59
CA PRO A 31 35.89 30.40 -45.56
C PRO A 31 36.40 31.88 -45.48
N GLN A 32 37.57 32.02 -44.86
CA GLN A 32 38.60 33.08 -44.83
C GLN A 32 38.49 34.05 -43.67
N GLY A 33 39.36 34.12 -42.73
CA GLY A 33 40.80 34.25 -42.71
C GLY A 33 41.18 35.71 -42.48
N LEU A 34 41.68 36.11 -41.27
CA LEU A 34 42.68 37.19 -41.11
C LEU A 34 43.10 37.32 -39.62
N THR A 35 44.39 37.02 -39.40
CA THR A 35 45.37 37.65 -38.51
C THR A 35 45.02 38.07 -37.06
N THR A 36 45.84 37.48 -36.19
CA THR A 36 46.09 37.85 -34.78
C THR A 36 46.60 39.28 -34.60
N PRO A 37 46.40 39.85 -33.39
CA PRO A 37 47.57 40.05 -32.53
C PRO A 37 47.41 39.57 -31.11
N SER A 38 48.56 39.34 -30.53
CA SER A 38 48.89 38.80 -29.21
C SER A 38 48.36 39.55 -27.99
N SER A 39 48.20 38.72 -26.94
CA SER A 39 48.51 38.95 -25.54
C SER A 39 47.63 39.92 -24.74
N LEU A 40 46.93 39.32 -23.78
CA LEU A 40 47.08 39.74 -22.37
C LEU A 40 46.59 38.56 -21.52
N THR A 41 47.47 38.02 -20.71
CA THR A 41 47.22 37.02 -19.67
C THR A 41 46.39 37.64 -18.57
N GLY A 42 45.08 37.39 -18.61
CA GLY A 42 44.18 37.60 -17.50
C GLY A 42 43.76 36.25 -16.98
N GLY A 43 44.30 35.79 -15.85
CA GLY A 43 43.86 34.58 -15.18
C GLY A 43 42.39 34.66 -14.87
N ALA A 44 41.60 33.75 -15.44
CA ALA A 44 40.22 33.56 -15.06
C ALA A 44 40.16 33.11 -13.56
N PRO A 45 39.32 33.71 -12.73
CA PRO A 45 39.14 33.19 -11.39
C PRO A 45 38.63 31.76 -11.47
N ALA A 46 39.24 30.86 -10.69
CA ALA A 46 38.84 29.47 -10.58
C ALA A 46 37.35 29.42 -10.17
N ALA A 47 36.54 28.74 -10.99
CA ALA A 47 35.16 28.50 -10.66
C ALA A 47 35.11 27.72 -9.33
N ILE A 48 34.50 28.31 -8.31
CA ILE A 48 34.20 27.63 -7.05
C ILE A 48 33.24 26.50 -7.41
N PRO A 49 33.55 25.22 -7.08
CA PRO A 49 32.60 24.14 -7.32
C PRO A 49 31.34 24.42 -6.50
N SER A 50 30.22 24.65 -7.18
CA SER A 50 28.92 24.75 -6.51
C SER A 50 28.60 23.39 -5.94
N THR A 51 28.60 23.28 -4.61
CA THR A 51 28.07 22.11 -3.92
C THR A 51 26.63 21.93 -4.39
N PRO A 52 26.23 20.74 -4.90
CA PRO A 52 24.84 20.49 -5.26
C PRO A 52 23.96 20.82 -4.05
N ALA A 53 22.91 21.62 -4.24
CA ALA A 53 21.93 21.86 -3.19
C ALA A 53 21.36 20.49 -2.77
N ALA A 54 21.40 20.20 -1.47
CA ALA A 54 20.79 18.99 -0.94
C ALA A 54 19.30 18.98 -1.34
N ALA A 55 18.83 17.85 -1.88
CA ALA A 55 17.42 17.69 -2.21
C ALA A 55 16.58 18.00 -0.94
N PRO A 56 15.42 18.66 -1.07
CA PRO A 56 14.58 18.96 0.08
C PRO A 56 14.18 17.67 0.78
N VAL A 57 14.47 17.58 2.08
CA VAL A 57 14.01 16.47 2.91
C VAL A 57 12.52 16.65 3.10
N LEU A 58 11.71 15.74 2.53
CA LEU A 58 10.27 15.73 2.73
C LEU A 58 9.95 15.43 4.21
N PRO A 59 8.84 15.96 4.73
CA PRO A 59 8.45 15.73 6.13
C PRO A 59 8.17 14.25 6.39
N THR A 60 8.26 13.85 7.65
CA THR A 60 7.81 12.54 8.10
C THR A 60 6.31 12.46 8.01
N GLU A 61 5.80 11.48 7.27
CA GLU A 61 4.37 11.24 7.13
C GLU A 61 3.87 10.23 8.16
N ILE A 62 2.68 10.46 8.69
CA ILE A 62 2.04 9.54 9.62
C ILE A 62 0.98 8.70 8.90
N PHE A 63 1.11 7.39 9.02
CA PHE A 63 0.21 6.40 8.46
C PHE A 63 -0.23 5.47 9.58
N ALA A 64 -1.51 5.50 10.00
CA ALA A 64 -1.97 4.78 11.17
C ALA A 64 -3.33 4.12 10.94
N GLY A 65 -3.59 2.97 11.58
CA GLY A 65 -4.86 2.28 11.43
C GLY A 65 -4.83 0.83 11.90
N ALA A 66 -5.82 0.07 11.48
CA ALA A 66 -6.00 -1.36 11.70
C ALA A 66 -6.99 -1.93 10.68
N GLY A 67 -7.21 -3.24 10.66
CA GLY A 67 -8.33 -3.92 10.02
C GLY A 67 -9.31 -4.48 11.04
N ASP A 68 -10.34 -5.17 10.57
CA ASP A 68 -11.28 -5.92 11.41
C ASP A 68 -11.97 -5.01 12.45
N ILE A 69 -12.72 -4.00 11.93
CA ILE A 69 -12.97 -2.77 12.66
C ILE A 69 -14.32 -2.77 13.36
N ALA A 70 -15.38 -2.53 12.62
CA ALA A 70 -16.64 -2.09 13.19
C ALA A 70 -17.61 -3.25 13.42
N ASN A 71 -17.43 -3.95 14.52
CA ASN A 71 -18.41 -4.91 15.04
C ASN A 71 -19.30 -4.22 16.07
N CYS A 72 -20.57 -3.95 15.73
CA CYS A 72 -21.54 -3.30 16.59
C CYS A 72 -21.79 -4.03 17.93
N ALA A 73 -21.56 -5.34 17.97
CA ALA A 73 -21.87 -6.16 19.15
C ALA A 73 -20.81 -6.05 20.25
N THR A 74 -19.57 -5.63 19.91
CA THR A 74 -18.44 -5.68 20.85
C THR A 74 -18.08 -4.35 21.49
N GLY A 75 -18.47 -3.22 20.91
CA GLY A 75 -18.13 -1.86 21.40
C GLY A 75 -16.67 -1.45 21.29
N HIS A 76 -15.78 -2.32 20.82
CA HIS A 76 -14.33 -2.06 20.68
C HIS A 76 -13.96 -1.06 19.57
N PRO A 77 -14.70 -0.90 18.46
CA PRO A 77 -14.35 0.06 17.40
C PRO A 77 -14.29 1.51 17.89
N GLU A 78 -15.09 1.90 18.87
CA GLU A 78 -15.00 3.25 19.45
C GLU A 78 -13.71 3.44 20.27
N ALA A 79 -13.22 2.41 20.94
CA ALA A 79 -11.98 2.50 21.71
C ALA A 79 -10.76 2.75 20.79
N THR A 80 -10.69 2.05 19.65
CA THR A 80 -9.62 2.22 18.64
C THR A 80 -9.78 3.51 17.85
N ALA A 81 -11.01 3.92 17.53
CA ALA A 81 -11.27 5.21 16.91
C ALA A 81 -10.79 6.38 17.79
N LYS A 82 -10.96 6.30 19.11
CA LYS A 82 -10.42 7.29 20.07
C LYS A 82 -8.88 7.38 20.07
N LEU A 83 -8.19 6.27 19.85
CA LEU A 83 -6.74 6.31 19.67
C LEU A 83 -6.36 7.15 18.44
N LEU A 84 -7.09 6.97 17.33
CA LEU A 84 -6.88 7.74 16.10
C LEU A 84 -7.23 9.22 16.23
N ASP A 85 -8.08 9.63 17.18
CA ASP A 85 -8.41 11.04 17.43
C ASP A 85 -7.16 11.87 17.79
N SER A 86 -6.18 11.23 18.45
CA SER A 86 -4.92 11.85 18.86
C SER A 86 -3.79 11.68 17.84
N ILE A 87 -4.01 10.93 16.75
CA ILE A 87 -3.00 10.61 15.72
C ILE A 87 -3.38 11.33 14.43
N GLY A 88 -2.55 12.27 14.00
CA GLY A 88 -2.70 12.94 12.70
C GLY A 88 -2.32 12.04 11.51
N GLY A 89 -2.36 12.61 10.30
CA GLY A 89 -1.93 11.94 9.07
C GLY A 89 -3.01 11.06 8.43
N THR A 90 -2.59 10.17 7.54
CA THR A 90 -3.46 9.27 6.78
C THR A 90 -3.84 8.04 7.61
N VAL A 91 -5.10 7.64 7.53
CA VAL A 91 -5.60 6.40 8.16
C VAL A 91 -5.65 5.30 7.11
N PHE A 92 -5.12 4.12 7.42
CA PHE A 92 -5.38 2.91 6.66
C PHE A 92 -6.50 2.08 7.32
N ALA A 93 -7.25 1.35 6.50
CA ALA A 93 -8.20 0.35 6.96
C ALA A 93 -7.98 -0.94 6.17
N LEU A 94 -7.61 -2.03 6.88
CA LEU A 94 -7.11 -3.27 6.28
C LEU A 94 -8.20 -4.29 5.96
N GLY A 95 -9.41 -3.83 5.60
CA GLY A 95 -10.54 -4.69 5.31
C GLY A 95 -11.32 -5.13 6.54
N ASP A 96 -12.45 -5.80 6.29
CA ASP A 96 -13.46 -6.09 7.30
C ASP A 96 -13.80 -4.84 8.10
N ASN A 97 -14.12 -3.80 7.33
CA ASN A 97 -14.37 -2.47 7.89
C ASN A 97 -15.67 -2.42 8.69
N ALA A 98 -16.70 -3.15 8.21
CA ALA A 98 -18.02 -3.16 8.84
C ALA A 98 -18.62 -4.57 8.89
N TYR A 99 -18.87 -5.07 10.09
CA TYR A 99 -19.45 -6.38 10.37
C TYR A 99 -20.96 -6.31 10.55
N PRO A 100 -21.72 -7.47 10.29
CA PRO A 100 -21.12 -8.77 9.94
C PRO A 100 -20.89 -9.00 8.44
N SER A 101 -21.36 -8.13 7.54
CA SER A 101 -21.44 -8.44 6.10
C SER A 101 -21.04 -7.28 5.18
N GLY A 102 -20.45 -6.21 5.73
CA GLY A 102 -20.14 -5.00 4.97
C GLY A 102 -21.36 -4.38 4.30
N SER A 103 -22.55 -4.59 4.85
CA SER A 103 -23.79 -4.02 4.31
C SER A 103 -23.85 -2.50 4.52
N ALA A 104 -24.70 -1.81 3.75
CA ALA A 104 -24.92 -0.38 3.94
C ALA A 104 -25.43 -0.05 5.36
N GLU A 105 -26.11 -1.01 5.99
CA GLU A 105 -26.58 -0.88 7.37
C GLU A 105 -25.42 -1.01 8.36
N ASP A 106 -24.51 -1.96 8.17
CA ASP A 106 -23.31 -2.15 8.99
C ASP A 106 -22.42 -0.91 8.92
N TYR A 107 -22.22 -0.37 7.73
CA TYR A 107 -21.47 0.89 7.56
C TYR A 107 -22.13 2.04 8.31
N ARG A 108 -23.45 2.24 8.13
CA ARG A 108 -24.17 3.36 8.73
C ARG A 108 -24.25 3.28 10.25
N ASN A 109 -24.48 2.08 10.79
CA ASN A 109 -24.77 1.90 12.21
C ASN A 109 -23.51 1.63 13.05
N CYS A 110 -22.45 1.06 12.45
CA CYS A 110 -21.27 0.62 13.20
C CYS A 110 -20.02 1.42 12.82
N TYR A 111 -19.66 1.45 11.54
CA TYR A 111 -18.44 2.11 11.09
C TYR A 111 -18.57 3.63 11.16
N ASP A 112 -19.63 4.19 10.59
CA ASP A 112 -19.83 5.64 10.51
C ASP A 112 -19.92 6.32 11.87
N THR A 113 -20.52 5.66 12.82
CA THR A 113 -20.66 6.14 14.21
C THR A 113 -19.36 6.11 15.02
N THR A 114 -18.33 5.42 14.53
CA THR A 114 -17.04 5.22 15.22
C THR A 114 -15.89 5.72 14.35
N TRP A 115 -15.32 4.87 13.48
CA TRP A 115 -14.22 5.22 12.58
C TRP A 115 -14.62 6.18 11.46
N GLY A 116 -15.91 6.34 11.18
CA GLY A 116 -16.44 7.24 10.16
C GLY A 116 -15.99 8.70 10.32
N ARG A 117 -15.71 9.16 11.56
CA ARG A 117 -15.16 10.50 11.80
C ARG A 117 -13.78 10.72 11.19
N HIS A 118 -13.07 9.64 10.83
CA HIS A 118 -11.79 9.67 10.14
C HIS A 118 -11.89 9.42 8.63
N LYS A 119 -13.09 9.19 8.09
CA LYS A 119 -13.34 8.81 6.69
C LYS A 119 -12.62 9.69 5.67
N SER A 120 -12.61 11.00 5.89
CA SER A 120 -11.99 11.96 4.95
C SER A 120 -10.48 11.76 4.74
N ARG A 121 -9.80 11.12 5.69
CA ARG A 121 -8.38 10.80 5.65
C ARG A 121 -8.09 9.31 5.55
N THR A 122 -9.13 8.48 5.37
CA THR A 122 -9.00 7.02 5.30
C THR A 122 -8.69 6.55 3.88
N ARG A 123 -7.76 5.60 3.77
CA ARG A 123 -7.39 4.85 2.57
C ARG A 123 -7.66 3.37 2.81
N PRO A 124 -8.87 2.88 2.47
CA PRO A 124 -9.31 1.54 2.83
C PRO A 124 -8.94 0.50 1.79
N VAL A 125 -8.90 -0.78 2.22
CA VAL A 125 -9.08 -1.94 1.36
C VAL A 125 -10.30 -2.74 1.81
N ALA A 126 -10.83 -3.60 0.94
CA ALA A 126 -11.94 -4.48 1.28
C ALA A 126 -11.41 -5.78 1.92
N GLY A 127 -12.15 -6.30 2.91
CA GLY A 127 -11.97 -7.63 3.45
C GLY A 127 -13.02 -8.63 2.93
N ASN A 128 -13.04 -9.84 3.48
CA ASN A 128 -14.00 -10.85 3.03
C ASN A 128 -15.44 -10.54 3.46
N HIS A 129 -15.65 -9.89 4.61
CA HIS A 129 -16.98 -9.48 5.06
C HIS A 129 -17.60 -8.42 4.15
N GLU A 130 -16.82 -7.58 3.48
CA GLU A 130 -17.34 -6.70 2.44
C GLU A 130 -17.88 -7.49 1.24
N TYR A 131 -17.29 -8.63 0.92
CA TYR A 131 -17.70 -9.50 -0.20
C TYR A 131 -18.86 -10.45 0.15
N ASP A 132 -19.33 -10.49 1.41
CA ASP A 132 -20.64 -11.08 1.77
C ASP A 132 -21.78 -10.26 1.16
N SER A 133 -21.56 -8.98 0.91
CA SER A 133 -22.40 -8.15 0.05
C SER A 133 -21.96 -8.25 -1.41
N ALA A 134 -22.93 -8.32 -2.35
CA ALA A 134 -22.65 -8.53 -3.77
C ALA A 134 -21.59 -7.54 -4.31
N ALA A 135 -20.45 -8.07 -4.78
CA ALA A 135 -19.33 -7.31 -5.33
C ALA A 135 -18.82 -6.19 -4.39
N ALA A 136 -18.99 -6.34 -3.08
CA ALA A 136 -18.66 -5.35 -2.07
C ALA A 136 -19.27 -3.95 -2.36
N ALA A 137 -20.45 -3.90 -2.99
CA ALA A 137 -21.04 -2.65 -3.46
C ALA A 137 -21.20 -1.59 -2.34
N PRO A 138 -21.69 -1.91 -1.11
CA PRO A 138 -21.81 -0.91 -0.07
C PRO A 138 -20.48 -0.32 0.39
N TYR A 139 -19.37 -1.08 0.33
CA TYR A 139 -18.02 -0.59 0.61
C TYR A 139 -17.60 0.49 -0.40
N TYR A 140 -17.79 0.22 -1.69
CA TYR A 140 -17.46 1.19 -2.74
C TYR A 140 -18.38 2.42 -2.68
N GLU A 141 -19.65 2.26 -2.36
CA GLU A 141 -20.59 3.37 -2.16
C GLU A 141 -20.18 4.22 -0.95
N TYR A 142 -19.79 3.58 0.16
CA TYR A 142 -19.42 4.29 1.37
C TYR A 142 -18.14 5.08 1.20
N PHE A 143 -17.06 4.47 0.76
CA PHE A 143 -15.76 5.15 0.63
C PHE A 143 -15.57 5.93 -0.66
N GLY A 144 -16.37 5.67 -1.68
CA GLY A 144 -16.30 6.34 -2.98
C GLY A 144 -14.90 6.20 -3.61
N GLY A 145 -14.35 7.30 -4.12
CA GLY A 145 -13.03 7.30 -4.77
C GLY A 145 -11.86 6.87 -3.87
N ALA A 146 -12.01 6.91 -2.55
CA ALA A 146 -10.96 6.44 -1.63
C ALA A 146 -10.79 4.92 -1.64
N ALA A 147 -11.80 4.15 -2.10
CA ALA A 147 -11.76 2.69 -2.25
C ALA A 147 -11.05 2.21 -3.54
N GLY A 148 -10.52 3.14 -4.34
CA GLY A 148 -10.04 2.82 -5.69
C GLY A 148 -11.17 2.55 -6.69
N PRO A 149 -10.86 2.03 -7.89
CA PRO A 149 -11.86 1.73 -8.91
C PRO A 149 -12.85 0.65 -8.42
N ALA A 150 -14.14 0.94 -8.52
CA ALA A 150 -15.19 0.02 -8.09
C ALA A 150 -15.08 -1.35 -8.78
N GLY A 151 -15.18 -2.43 -8.00
CA GLY A 151 -15.03 -3.81 -8.45
C GLY A 151 -13.58 -4.28 -8.61
N LEU A 152 -12.58 -3.37 -8.58
CA LEU A 152 -11.16 -3.69 -8.57
C LEU A 152 -10.56 -3.51 -7.16
N GLY A 153 -10.69 -2.32 -6.57
CA GLY A 153 -10.31 -2.04 -5.19
C GLY A 153 -8.80 -2.05 -4.94
N PHE A 154 -7.98 -1.96 -6.00
CA PHE A 154 -6.54 -1.77 -5.88
C PHE A 154 -6.14 -0.41 -6.47
N TYR A 155 -5.21 0.26 -5.83
CA TYR A 155 -4.74 1.60 -6.18
C TYR A 155 -3.41 1.90 -5.49
N SER A 156 -2.74 2.97 -5.90
CA SER A 156 -1.52 3.44 -5.26
C SER A 156 -1.54 4.96 -5.08
N TYR A 157 -0.68 5.45 -4.23
CA TYR A 157 -0.45 6.88 -3.98
C TYR A 157 0.87 7.09 -3.23
N ASP A 158 1.39 8.29 -3.25
CA ASP A 158 2.60 8.63 -2.52
C ASP A 158 2.29 9.33 -1.20
N LEU A 159 3.03 8.99 -0.15
CA LEU A 159 3.08 9.70 1.12
C LEU A 159 4.53 10.12 1.39
N GLY A 160 4.85 11.39 1.16
CA GLY A 160 6.20 11.90 1.27
C GLY A 160 7.15 11.15 0.33
N ASN A 161 8.12 10.43 0.89
CA ASN A 161 9.10 9.64 0.14
C ASN A 161 8.70 8.17 -0.06
N TRP A 162 7.50 7.80 0.35
CA TRP A 162 7.01 6.42 0.28
C TRP A 162 6.01 6.23 -0.84
N HIS A 163 6.17 5.15 -1.59
CA HIS A 163 5.13 4.65 -2.49
C HIS A 163 4.24 3.68 -1.73
N ILE A 164 2.94 3.97 -1.71
CA ILE A 164 1.93 3.20 -0.95
C ILE A 164 1.01 2.48 -1.92
N VAL A 165 0.90 1.15 -1.77
CA VAL A 165 0.13 0.28 -2.66
C VAL A 165 -0.99 -0.40 -1.87
N ALA A 166 -2.23 -0.09 -2.19
CA ALA A 166 -3.42 -0.75 -1.67
C ALA A 166 -3.87 -1.85 -2.62
N LEU A 167 -4.06 -3.07 -2.13
CA LEU A 167 -4.39 -4.24 -2.93
C LEU A 167 -5.65 -4.94 -2.42
N ASN A 168 -6.29 -5.69 -3.29
CA ASN A 168 -7.50 -6.42 -2.97
C ASN A 168 -7.24 -7.93 -2.94
N SER A 169 -7.18 -8.51 -1.74
CA SER A 169 -6.94 -9.94 -1.57
C SER A 169 -8.15 -10.83 -1.85
N ASN A 170 -9.33 -10.24 -2.09
CA ASN A 170 -10.57 -10.97 -2.37
C ASN A 170 -10.81 -11.23 -3.87
N ILE A 171 -9.95 -10.73 -4.74
CA ILE A 171 -9.99 -10.98 -6.18
C ILE A 171 -8.76 -11.77 -6.64
N ALA A 172 -8.74 -12.16 -7.92
CA ALA A 172 -7.61 -12.91 -8.47
C ALA A 172 -6.28 -12.15 -8.32
N ALA A 173 -5.28 -12.79 -7.68
CA ALA A 173 -3.95 -12.23 -7.40
C ALA A 173 -2.79 -13.06 -7.99
N GLY A 174 -3.08 -14.09 -8.81
CA GLY A 174 -2.05 -14.87 -9.54
C GLY A 174 -1.31 -14.03 -10.58
N GLY A 175 -0.14 -14.48 -11.02
CA GLY A 175 0.81 -13.70 -11.84
C GLY A 175 0.28 -13.16 -13.16
N SER A 176 -0.78 -13.75 -13.73
CA SER A 176 -1.47 -13.27 -14.95
C SER A 176 -2.73 -12.47 -14.64
N SER A 177 -3.08 -12.26 -13.38
CA SER A 177 -4.27 -11.48 -13.01
C SER A 177 -4.12 -10.01 -13.39
N PRO A 178 -5.23 -9.28 -13.63
CA PRO A 178 -5.18 -7.84 -13.88
C PRO A 178 -4.48 -7.06 -12.74
N GLN A 179 -4.72 -7.45 -11.49
CA GLN A 179 -4.08 -6.83 -10.33
C GLN A 179 -2.55 -7.02 -10.32
N ALA A 180 -2.08 -8.24 -10.59
CA ALA A 180 -0.64 -8.52 -10.62
C ALA A 180 0.06 -7.82 -11.80
N GLN A 181 -0.60 -7.70 -12.96
CA GLN A 181 -0.09 -6.95 -14.10
C GLN A 181 0.00 -5.45 -13.79
N TRP A 182 -1.09 -4.88 -13.25
CA TRP A 182 -1.14 -3.49 -12.81
C TRP A 182 -0.04 -3.19 -11.78
N LEU A 183 0.15 -4.06 -10.78
CA LEU A 183 1.19 -3.87 -9.75
C LEU A 183 2.60 -3.80 -10.35
N ARG A 184 2.93 -4.67 -11.31
CA ARG A 184 4.24 -4.60 -12.01
C ARG A 184 4.42 -3.31 -12.79
N ASP A 185 3.36 -2.80 -13.42
CA ASP A 185 3.40 -1.55 -14.17
C ASP A 185 3.50 -0.35 -13.24
N ASP A 186 2.77 -0.38 -12.15
CA ASP A 186 2.75 0.65 -11.11
C ASP A 186 4.13 0.81 -10.44
N LEU A 187 4.71 -0.27 -9.93
CA LEU A 187 6.04 -0.25 -9.30
C LEU A 187 7.15 0.19 -10.26
N ARG A 188 7.05 -0.15 -11.55
CA ARG A 188 8.00 0.35 -12.57
C ARG A 188 7.81 1.84 -12.87
N GLY A 189 6.58 2.32 -12.80
CA GLY A 189 6.22 3.72 -13.06
C GLY A 189 6.53 4.66 -11.90
N HIS A 190 6.63 4.13 -10.69
CA HIS A 190 6.81 4.89 -9.45
C HIS A 190 8.02 4.39 -8.65
N PRO A 191 9.25 4.55 -9.16
CA PRO A 191 10.44 4.14 -8.40
C PRO A 191 10.56 5.00 -7.14
N ALA A 192 10.43 4.37 -5.98
CA ALA A 192 10.56 5.00 -4.67
C ALA A 192 11.66 4.32 -3.86
N GLN A 193 12.27 5.05 -2.93
CA GLN A 193 13.26 4.48 -2.03
C GLN A 193 12.63 3.50 -1.04
N CYS A 194 11.37 3.75 -0.66
CA CYS A 194 10.63 2.94 0.29
C CYS A 194 9.24 2.62 -0.27
N THR A 195 8.83 1.36 -0.18
CA THR A 195 7.52 0.91 -0.64
C THR A 195 6.79 0.14 0.45
N LEU A 196 5.53 0.51 0.69
CA LEU A 196 4.63 -0.19 1.59
C LEU A 196 3.40 -0.66 0.83
N ALA A 197 3.07 -1.94 0.95
CA ALA A 197 1.81 -2.47 0.42
C ALA A 197 0.88 -2.93 1.55
N TYR A 198 -0.44 -2.90 1.33
CA TYR A 198 -1.41 -3.39 2.29
C TYR A 198 -2.64 -3.99 1.63
N TRP A 199 -3.19 -5.02 2.29
CA TRP A 199 -4.40 -5.74 1.89
C TRP A 199 -5.01 -6.46 3.10
N HIS A 200 -6.03 -7.31 2.91
CA HIS A 200 -6.73 -7.93 4.05
C HIS A 200 -6.13 -9.27 4.48
N PHE A 201 -6.01 -10.28 3.60
CA PHE A 201 -5.56 -11.62 3.98
C PHE A 201 -4.05 -11.71 4.20
N PRO A 202 -3.54 -12.03 5.42
CA PRO A 202 -2.11 -12.13 5.67
C PRO A 202 -1.47 -13.31 4.91
N LEU A 203 -0.26 -13.09 4.37
CA LEU A 203 0.51 -14.22 3.80
C LEU A 203 1.03 -15.11 4.92
N PHE A 204 1.45 -14.52 6.03
CA PHE A 204 1.91 -15.24 7.21
C PHE A 204 1.12 -14.81 8.45
N SER A 205 0.65 -15.79 9.23
CA SER A 205 0.01 -15.55 10.52
C SER A 205 0.16 -16.75 11.43
N SER A 206 0.40 -16.48 12.71
CA SER A 206 0.44 -17.48 13.78
C SER A 206 -0.92 -17.68 14.47
N SER A 207 -1.93 -16.93 14.05
CA SER A 207 -3.25 -16.93 14.67
C SER A 207 -4.20 -17.96 14.05
N THR A 208 -5.48 -17.83 14.25
CA THR A 208 -6.53 -18.83 14.03
C THR A 208 -6.66 -19.23 12.55
N HIS A 209 -6.62 -18.29 11.60
CA HIS A 209 -6.73 -18.60 10.18
C HIS A 209 -5.39 -19.02 9.58
N GLY A 210 -4.27 -18.57 10.15
CA GLY A 210 -2.94 -18.92 9.70
C GLY A 210 -2.58 -18.29 8.36
N ASN A 211 -1.62 -18.91 7.67
CA ASN A 211 -1.12 -18.42 6.39
C ASN A 211 -2.17 -18.54 5.28
N ILE A 212 -2.38 -17.46 4.50
CA ILE A 212 -3.28 -17.47 3.34
C ILE A 212 -2.48 -17.17 2.07
N ALA A 213 -2.25 -18.22 1.28
CA ALA A 213 -1.31 -18.19 0.14
C ALA A 213 -1.78 -17.38 -1.08
N THR A 214 -2.99 -16.85 -1.10
CA THR A 214 -3.57 -16.16 -2.27
C THR A 214 -2.74 -14.98 -2.75
N MET A 215 -2.05 -14.28 -1.83
CA MET A 215 -1.20 -13.12 -2.13
C MET A 215 0.28 -13.47 -2.35
N GLY A 216 0.65 -14.75 -2.40
CA GLY A 216 2.05 -15.17 -2.53
C GLY A 216 2.74 -14.70 -3.81
N GLU A 217 2.02 -14.64 -4.94
CA GLU A 217 2.58 -14.08 -6.18
C GLU A 217 2.74 -12.55 -6.12
N VAL A 218 1.79 -11.88 -5.51
CA VAL A 218 1.86 -10.42 -5.26
C VAL A 218 3.05 -10.11 -4.35
N TRP A 219 3.26 -10.91 -3.30
CA TRP A 219 4.43 -10.78 -2.43
C TRP A 219 5.75 -10.90 -3.21
N ARG A 220 5.86 -11.89 -4.13
CA ARG A 220 7.06 -12.02 -4.98
C ARG A 220 7.30 -10.78 -5.84
N ILE A 221 6.23 -10.26 -6.47
CA ILE A 221 6.33 -9.02 -7.26
C ILE A 221 6.84 -7.86 -6.40
N LEU A 222 6.31 -7.69 -5.19
CA LEU A 222 6.75 -6.67 -4.24
C LEU A 222 8.21 -6.85 -3.84
N SER A 223 8.60 -8.07 -3.47
CA SER A 223 9.98 -8.42 -3.10
C SER A 223 10.97 -8.19 -4.25
N ASP A 224 10.61 -8.58 -5.48
CA ASP A 224 11.44 -8.36 -6.67
C ASP A 224 11.64 -6.88 -7.01
N ASN A 225 10.77 -6.00 -6.49
CA ASN A 225 10.82 -4.55 -6.68
C ASN A 225 11.22 -3.80 -5.39
N GLY A 226 11.77 -4.48 -4.38
CA GLY A 226 12.34 -3.85 -3.19
C GLY A 226 11.30 -3.24 -2.25
N ALA A 227 10.13 -3.86 -2.07
CA ALA A 227 9.17 -3.39 -1.07
C ALA A 227 9.62 -3.76 0.35
N ASP A 228 9.40 -2.84 1.29
CA ASP A 228 9.91 -2.91 2.66
C ASP A 228 8.89 -3.46 3.67
N VAL A 229 7.62 -3.07 3.50
CA VAL A 229 6.57 -3.33 4.50
C VAL A 229 5.31 -3.85 3.84
N VAL A 230 4.69 -4.84 4.49
CA VAL A 230 3.32 -5.29 4.21
C VAL A 230 2.47 -5.17 5.47
N LEU A 231 1.24 -4.62 5.32
CA LEU A 231 0.22 -4.64 6.37
C LEU A 231 -0.93 -5.53 5.94
N ALA A 232 -1.43 -6.36 6.88
CA ALA A 232 -2.59 -7.22 6.67
C ALA A 232 -3.53 -7.20 7.90
N GLY A 233 -4.79 -7.60 7.69
CA GLY A 233 -5.81 -7.78 8.72
C GLY A 233 -6.20 -9.24 8.90
N HIS A 234 -7.54 -9.50 8.96
CA HIS A 234 -8.20 -10.82 8.94
C HIS A 234 -8.00 -11.68 10.19
N ASP A 235 -6.78 -11.90 10.63
CA ASP A 235 -6.54 -12.48 11.94
C ASP A 235 -6.60 -11.38 13.01
N HIS A 236 -7.52 -11.50 13.95
CA HIS A 236 -7.83 -10.47 14.94
C HIS A 236 -6.74 -10.39 16.03
N VAL A 237 -5.52 -10.12 15.61
CA VAL A 237 -4.32 -9.99 16.45
C VAL A 237 -3.41 -8.88 15.95
N TYR A 238 -2.50 -8.43 16.79
CA TYR A 238 -1.27 -7.77 16.35
C TYR A 238 -0.16 -8.81 16.30
N GLU A 239 0.45 -8.97 15.13
CA GLU A 239 1.64 -9.79 14.97
C GLU A 239 2.65 -9.06 14.08
N ARG A 240 3.92 -9.08 14.49
CA ARG A 240 5.02 -8.51 13.72
C ARG A 240 6.04 -9.59 13.38
N PHE A 241 6.40 -9.65 12.12
CA PHE A 241 7.41 -10.58 11.61
C PHE A 241 8.77 -9.90 11.41
N ALA A 242 9.85 -10.66 11.51
CA ALA A 242 11.13 -10.27 10.94
C ALA A 242 11.03 -10.20 9.41
N PRO A 243 11.92 -9.43 8.72
CA PRO A 243 11.95 -9.40 7.26
C PRO A 243 12.13 -10.79 6.67
N GLN A 244 11.28 -11.15 5.70
CA GLN A 244 11.22 -12.50 5.14
C GLN A 244 10.84 -12.49 3.66
N ASP A 245 11.19 -13.57 2.95
CA ASP A 245 10.81 -13.78 1.57
C ASP A 245 9.38 -14.36 1.43
N ALA A 246 8.93 -14.59 0.19
CA ALA A 246 7.60 -15.14 -0.09
C ALA A 246 7.41 -16.61 0.34
N ALA A 247 8.47 -17.31 0.69
CA ALA A 247 8.44 -18.67 1.24
C ALA A 247 8.47 -18.69 2.78
N GLY A 248 8.62 -17.54 3.42
CA GLY A 248 8.75 -17.39 4.87
C GLY A 248 10.16 -17.69 5.38
N ALA A 249 11.18 -17.67 4.51
CA ALA A 249 12.56 -17.71 4.95
C ALA A 249 13.02 -16.31 5.37
N ALA A 250 13.77 -16.24 6.49
CA ALA A 250 14.30 -14.96 6.97
C ALA A 250 15.25 -14.33 5.92
N ASP A 251 15.03 -13.10 5.59
CA ASP A 251 15.87 -12.30 4.69
C ASP A 251 16.07 -10.89 5.28
N PRO A 252 17.02 -10.71 6.20
CA PRO A 252 17.24 -9.42 6.85
C PRO A 252 17.71 -8.30 5.90
N ALA A 253 18.21 -8.67 4.73
CA ALA A 253 18.80 -7.71 3.78
C ALA A 253 17.79 -7.17 2.77
N ARG A 254 16.81 -7.98 2.34
CA ARG A 254 15.86 -7.63 1.27
C ARG A 254 14.45 -8.16 1.51
N GLY A 255 14.22 -8.81 2.66
CA GLY A 255 12.93 -9.36 3.01
C GLY A 255 11.92 -8.28 3.38
N ILE A 256 10.65 -8.56 3.18
CA ILE A 256 9.54 -7.69 3.54
C ILE A 256 9.15 -7.94 4.99
N ARG A 257 8.99 -6.88 5.79
CA ARG A 257 8.42 -6.98 7.13
C ARG A 257 6.90 -6.96 7.06
N GLU A 258 6.25 -8.02 7.55
CA GLU A 258 4.80 -8.07 7.69
C GLU A 258 4.34 -7.64 9.07
N PHE A 259 3.26 -6.87 9.11
CA PHE A 259 2.47 -6.60 10.30
C PHE A 259 1.04 -7.09 10.05
N VAL A 260 0.56 -8.04 10.86
CA VAL A 260 -0.84 -8.38 10.95
C VAL A 260 -1.47 -7.47 11.99
N VAL A 261 -2.49 -6.72 11.62
CA VAL A 261 -3.10 -5.67 12.44
C VAL A 261 -4.63 -5.75 12.34
N GLY A 262 -5.18 -6.93 12.59
CA GLY A 262 -6.64 -7.17 12.63
C GLY A 262 -7.26 -6.74 13.96
N THR A 263 -6.88 -5.57 14.45
CA THR A 263 -7.10 -5.14 15.84
C THR A 263 -8.07 -3.97 15.98
N GLY A 264 -8.81 -3.63 14.91
CA GLY A 264 -9.63 -2.41 14.84
C GLY A 264 -10.87 -2.42 15.72
N GLY A 265 -11.36 -3.59 16.17
CA GLY A 265 -12.53 -3.65 17.05
C GLY A 265 -13.22 -4.99 17.12
N ALA A 266 -12.98 -5.91 16.19
CA ALA A 266 -13.46 -7.28 16.28
C ALA A 266 -12.84 -8.02 17.51
N PRO A 267 -13.51 -9.06 18.05
CA PRO A 267 -13.00 -9.81 19.20
C PRO A 267 -11.63 -10.44 18.89
N PRO A 268 -10.62 -10.26 19.75
CA PRO A 268 -9.27 -10.82 19.51
C PRO A 268 -9.24 -12.34 19.45
N TYR A 269 -8.35 -12.89 18.60
CA TYR A 269 -8.11 -14.32 18.45
C TYR A 269 -6.90 -14.80 19.25
N PRO A 270 -6.82 -16.12 19.54
CA PRO A 270 -5.62 -16.73 20.12
C PRO A 270 -4.55 -16.98 19.04
N PHE A 271 -3.30 -17.08 19.47
CA PHE A 271 -2.21 -17.66 18.67
C PHE A 271 -2.23 -19.19 18.78
N VAL A 272 -2.21 -19.88 17.63
CA VAL A 272 -2.35 -21.36 17.59
C VAL A 272 -1.15 -22.08 17.01
N ASN A 273 -0.38 -21.45 16.11
CA ASN A 273 0.77 -22.06 15.46
C ASN A 273 1.84 -21.00 15.13
N VAL A 274 2.69 -20.68 16.11
CA VAL A 274 3.71 -19.64 16.00
C VAL A 274 4.67 -19.94 14.84
N LYS A 275 4.79 -19.00 13.90
CA LYS A 275 5.66 -19.08 12.73
C LYS A 275 7.10 -18.69 13.10
N ALA A 276 8.07 -19.20 12.32
CA ALA A 276 9.49 -19.08 12.61
C ALA A 276 9.98 -17.61 12.74
N ASN A 277 9.47 -16.71 11.92
CA ASN A 277 9.91 -15.30 11.90
C ASN A 277 8.98 -14.36 12.69
N SER A 278 8.02 -14.89 13.45
CA SER A 278 7.13 -14.11 14.29
C SER A 278 7.88 -13.58 15.52
N GLU A 279 8.05 -12.25 15.59
CA GLU A 279 8.82 -11.58 16.65
C GLU A 279 7.94 -11.13 17.84
N VAL A 280 6.77 -10.55 17.54
CA VAL A 280 5.85 -10.01 18.55
C VAL A 280 4.43 -10.47 18.26
N ARG A 281 3.70 -10.84 19.30
CA ARG A 281 2.31 -11.35 19.25
C ARG A 281 1.50 -10.80 20.39
N LEU A 282 0.44 -10.04 20.09
CA LEU A 282 -0.47 -9.46 21.07
C LEU A 282 -1.92 -9.73 20.66
N SER A 283 -2.68 -10.37 21.55
CA SER A 283 -4.11 -10.63 21.36
C SER A 283 -4.91 -9.51 22.07
N THR A 284 -5.01 -8.36 21.43
CA THR A 284 -5.67 -7.16 21.96
C THR A 284 -6.08 -6.22 20.83
N ASN A 285 -7.10 -5.40 21.03
CA ASN A 285 -7.43 -4.33 20.08
C ASN A 285 -6.46 -3.15 20.22
N GLY A 286 -6.25 -2.42 19.14
CA GLY A 286 -5.35 -1.28 19.07
C GLY A 286 -5.17 -0.78 17.64
N VAL A 287 -4.27 0.17 17.46
CA VAL A 287 -3.90 0.71 16.16
C VAL A 287 -2.39 0.68 15.97
N LEU A 288 -1.93 0.37 14.78
CA LEU A 288 -0.53 0.54 14.38
C LEU A 288 -0.34 1.97 13.86
N ARG A 289 0.68 2.65 14.34
CA ARG A 289 1.14 3.94 13.84
C ARG A 289 2.53 3.77 13.22
N LEU A 290 2.66 4.13 11.96
CA LEU A 290 3.93 4.24 11.26
C LEU A 290 4.31 5.71 11.10
N ALA A 291 5.57 6.04 11.36
CA ALA A 291 6.17 7.32 10.98
C ALA A 291 7.10 7.06 9.79
N LEU A 292 6.61 7.40 8.59
CA LEU A 292 7.29 7.17 7.32
C LEU A 292 8.28 8.30 7.06
N LYS A 293 9.57 7.97 7.08
CA LYS A 293 10.69 8.90 6.92
C LYS A 293 11.35 8.71 5.55
N ALA A 294 12.20 9.64 5.16
CA ALA A 294 13.09 9.39 4.04
C ALA A 294 14.05 8.24 4.38
N GLY A 295 13.93 7.12 3.64
CA GLY A 295 14.80 5.95 3.78
C GLY A 295 14.59 5.08 5.02
N GLY A 296 13.43 5.16 5.69
CA GLY A 296 13.11 4.30 6.82
C GLY A 296 11.80 4.63 7.51
N TYR A 297 11.48 3.87 8.54
CA TYR A 297 10.23 4.04 9.30
C TYR A 297 10.37 3.67 10.76
N ASP A 298 9.55 4.31 11.61
CA ASP A 298 9.31 3.85 12.97
C ASP A 298 7.90 3.28 13.05
N TRP A 299 7.71 2.25 13.88
CA TRP A 299 6.39 1.72 14.21
C TRP A 299 6.11 1.84 15.69
N THR A 300 4.84 2.00 16.00
CA THR A 300 4.30 1.93 17.36
C THR A 300 2.92 1.30 17.29
N PHE A 301 2.75 0.11 17.85
CA PHE A 301 1.43 -0.45 18.09
C PHE A 301 0.91 0.08 19.42
N ILE A 302 -0.23 0.74 19.39
CA ILE A 302 -0.89 1.37 20.54
C ILE A 302 -2.12 0.55 20.88
N PRO A 303 -2.04 -0.35 21.89
CA PRO A 303 -3.17 -1.17 22.27
C PRO A 303 -4.19 -0.37 23.10
N THR A 304 -5.44 -0.82 23.12
CA THR A 304 -6.48 -0.28 24.02
C THR A 304 -6.23 -0.66 25.48
N ALA A 305 -5.45 -1.71 25.71
CA ALA A 305 -5.04 -2.16 27.06
C ALA A 305 -3.75 -2.97 26.97
N GLY A 306 -2.92 -2.90 27.99
CA GLY A 306 -1.67 -3.63 28.10
C GLY A 306 -0.48 -2.94 27.46
N ALA A 307 0.60 -3.68 27.24
CA ALA A 307 1.83 -3.19 26.59
C ALA A 307 1.70 -3.24 25.07
N GLY A 308 2.26 -2.24 24.40
CA GLY A 308 2.35 -2.19 22.94
C GLY A 308 3.68 -2.76 22.41
N ASP A 309 3.95 -2.48 21.13
CA ASP A 309 5.21 -2.78 20.46
C ASP A 309 5.72 -1.52 19.75
N SER A 310 7.04 -1.36 19.67
CA SER A 310 7.65 -0.25 18.95
C SER A 310 9.04 -0.59 18.46
N GLY A 311 9.47 0.10 17.40
CA GLY A 311 10.80 -0.02 16.85
C GLY A 311 11.01 0.85 15.64
N SER A 312 12.12 0.61 14.94
CA SER A 312 12.50 1.33 13.72
C SER A 312 13.25 0.42 12.75
N ALA A 313 13.17 0.71 11.45
CA ALA A 313 13.99 0.08 10.42
C ALA A 313 14.31 1.07 9.30
N ALA A 314 15.40 0.81 8.60
CA ALA A 314 15.70 1.45 7.32
C ALA A 314 14.95 0.73 6.19
N CYS A 315 14.71 1.44 5.09
CA CYS A 315 14.36 0.83 3.81
C CYS A 315 15.60 0.20 3.15
N HIS A 316 15.42 -0.73 2.24
CA HIS A 316 16.53 -1.45 1.58
C HIS A 316 16.60 -1.19 0.07
#